data_55c6910e29ce374de308b3e6a4d74f17
#
_entry.id   55c6910e29ce374de308b3e6a4d74f17
#
_cell.length_a   1.000
_cell.length_b   1.000
_cell.length_c   1.000
_cell.angle_alpha   90.00
_cell.angle_beta   90.00
_cell.angle_gamma   90.00
#
_symmetry.space_group_name_H-M   'P 1'
#
loop_
_entity.id
_entity.type
_entity.pdbx_description
1 polymer ?
#
loop_
_entity_poly.entity_id
_entity_poly.type
_entity_poly.pdbx_seq_one_letter_code
_entity_poly.pdbx_strand_id
1 'polypeptide(L)'
;MTVDEFLAEWHSSDEGLWVHTSGTTGAPKPMYVLKRQMLRSARATCDFLGLQQDDMAFLCMSVDYIAGKMMVVRSLERGLQLVQVPPSGHPLRGVIVPRVPASLAAMVPLQVYNSLQTAAEREQLQRFTHVIIGSGAIDAQLERQLSSFPNAIWSSYGMTETLSHVALRRVSGPCASLWYRPLPGVSVSLDDDDCLVIDAPAVHDGLLHTHDIATLREDGCFRILGRRDNVICSGGVKLQAEAIEQHLQSWLDAPFAITKRADEKFGEVVVLITTATDLEMVKAVCVAQLPKYWQPHVFIQVDALPLTATGKVARNALLSLAEKV
;
A
#
# COMPACT_ATOMS: atom_id res chain seq x y z
N MET A 1 -18.62 0.38 11.74
CA MET A 1 -18.11 0.54 13.13
C MET A 1 -17.67 1.98 13.34
N THR A 2 -18.09 2.61 14.42
CA THR A 2 -17.58 3.93 14.86
C THR A 2 -16.34 3.77 15.74
N VAL A 3 -15.66 4.87 16.05
CA VAL A 3 -14.51 4.83 16.99
C VAL A 3 -14.99 4.44 18.40
N ASP A 4 -16.15 4.92 18.83
CA ASP A 4 -16.71 4.58 20.15
C ASP A 4 -17.09 3.11 20.27
N GLU A 5 -17.66 2.51 19.21
CA GLU A 5 -17.93 1.07 19.15
C GLU A 5 -16.62 0.25 19.22
N PHE A 6 -15.58 0.72 18.50
CA PHE A 6 -14.27 0.08 18.58
C PHE A 6 -13.63 0.21 19.97
N LEU A 7 -13.74 1.37 20.61
CA LEU A 7 -13.25 1.57 21.98
C LEU A 7 -14.00 0.69 22.99
N ALA A 8 -15.30 0.50 22.83
CA ALA A 8 -16.07 -0.42 23.66
C ALA A 8 -15.57 -1.88 23.49
N GLU A 9 -15.34 -2.32 22.25
CA GLU A 9 -14.73 -3.63 21.96
C GLU A 9 -13.30 -3.73 22.53
N TRP A 10 -12.50 -2.66 22.38
CA TRP A 10 -11.13 -2.60 22.88
C TRP A 10 -11.06 -2.76 24.41
N HIS A 11 -11.98 -2.14 25.14
CA HIS A 11 -12.03 -2.19 26.62
C HIS A 11 -12.79 -3.38 27.16
N SER A 12 -13.31 -4.27 26.30
CA SER A 12 -13.88 -5.54 26.75
C SER A 12 -12.81 -6.43 27.41
N SER A 13 -13.26 -7.44 28.16
CA SER A 13 -12.39 -8.43 28.82
C SER A 13 -11.69 -9.40 27.86
N ASP A 14 -12.06 -9.39 26.57
CA ASP A 14 -11.47 -10.26 25.58
C ASP A 14 -9.99 -9.91 25.32
N GLU A 15 -9.14 -10.91 25.22
CA GLU A 15 -7.70 -10.72 24.97
C GLU A 15 -7.40 -10.22 23.54
N GLY A 16 -8.33 -10.38 22.62
CA GLY A 16 -8.18 -9.98 21.22
C GLY A 16 -9.49 -9.56 20.59
N LEU A 17 -9.46 -9.32 19.29
CA LEU A 17 -10.61 -8.91 18.50
C LEU A 17 -10.53 -9.48 17.07
N TRP A 18 -11.67 -9.52 16.41
CA TRP A 18 -11.75 -9.97 15.03
C TRP A 18 -11.48 -8.82 14.05
N VAL A 19 -10.60 -9.07 13.09
CA VAL A 19 -10.33 -8.19 11.96
C VAL A 19 -10.55 -8.95 10.65
N HIS A 20 -10.66 -8.23 9.55
CA HIS A 20 -10.80 -8.84 8.23
C HIS A 20 -9.64 -8.44 7.35
N THR A 21 -9.08 -9.39 6.59
CA THR A 21 -8.09 -9.09 5.57
C THR A 21 -8.73 -8.25 4.47
N SER A 22 -7.97 -7.36 3.83
CA SER A 22 -8.48 -6.48 2.76
C SER A 22 -8.79 -7.20 1.43
N GLY A 23 -8.53 -8.51 1.35
CA GLY A 23 -8.99 -9.39 0.25
C GLY A 23 -8.61 -8.93 -1.16
N THR A 24 -7.32 -8.69 -1.45
CA THR A 24 -6.89 -8.37 -2.84
C THR A 24 -7.03 -9.56 -3.80
N THR A 25 -7.08 -10.78 -3.25
CA THR A 25 -7.14 -12.05 -4.00
C THR A 25 -8.40 -12.88 -3.72
N GLY A 26 -9.37 -12.34 -2.97
CA GLY A 26 -10.58 -13.09 -2.62
C GLY A 26 -11.49 -12.38 -1.63
N ALA A 27 -12.51 -13.09 -1.12
CA ALA A 27 -13.36 -12.59 -0.06
C ALA A 27 -12.55 -12.27 1.22
N PRO A 28 -12.89 -11.19 1.97
CA PRO A 28 -12.25 -10.89 3.23
C PRO A 28 -12.30 -12.07 4.20
N LYS A 29 -11.15 -12.47 4.73
CA LYS A 29 -11.08 -13.57 5.70
C LYS A 29 -11.02 -12.99 7.11
N PRO A 30 -11.83 -13.52 8.05
CA PRO A 30 -11.73 -13.12 9.44
C PRO A 30 -10.43 -13.65 10.05
N MET A 31 -9.79 -12.83 10.87
CA MET A 31 -8.58 -13.17 11.61
C MET A 31 -8.71 -12.64 13.04
N TYR A 32 -8.42 -13.49 14.02
CA TYR A 32 -8.38 -13.08 15.42
C TYR A 32 -7.00 -12.55 15.78
N VAL A 33 -6.95 -11.33 16.31
CA VAL A 33 -5.70 -10.63 16.64
C VAL A 33 -5.68 -10.26 18.12
N LEU A 34 -4.51 -10.34 18.74
CA LEU A 34 -4.36 -10.08 20.17
C LEU A 34 -4.13 -8.58 20.42
N LYS A 35 -4.88 -7.99 21.34
CA LYS A 35 -4.72 -6.57 21.75
C LYS A 35 -3.28 -6.26 22.17
N ARG A 36 -2.60 -7.20 22.86
CA ARG A 36 -1.19 -7.04 23.25
C ARG A 36 -0.24 -6.91 22.07
N GLN A 37 -0.50 -7.64 20.95
CA GLN A 37 0.29 -7.53 19.73
C GLN A 37 0.02 -6.21 19.02
N MET A 38 -1.24 -5.76 18.99
CA MET A 38 -1.60 -4.44 18.45
C MET A 38 -0.91 -3.30 19.20
N LEU A 39 -0.85 -3.36 20.55
CA LEU A 39 -0.10 -2.38 21.35
C LEU A 39 1.40 -2.38 21.05
N ARG A 40 2.01 -3.57 20.87
CA ARG A 40 3.42 -3.67 20.49
C ARG A 40 3.70 -3.06 19.12
N SER A 41 2.83 -3.31 18.14
CA SER A 41 2.91 -2.70 16.81
C SER A 41 2.75 -1.18 16.88
N ALA A 42 1.80 -0.68 17.68
CA ALA A 42 1.58 0.74 17.88
C ALA A 42 2.81 1.42 18.50
N ARG A 43 3.38 0.81 19.55
CA ARG A 43 4.60 1.27 20.23
C ARG A 43 5.77 1.37 19.27
N ALA A 44 6.02 0.30 18.49
CA ALA A 44 7.12 0.29 17.52
C ALA A 44 7.01 1.45 16.50
N THR A 45 5.79 1.76 16.04
CA THR A 45 5.54 2.90 15.16
C THR A 45 5.80 4.23 15.87
N CYS A 46 5.25 4.41 17.07
CA CYS A 46 5.39 5.66 17.82
C CYS A 46 6.86 5.95 18.19
N ASP A 47 7.60 4.91 18.59
CA ASP A 47 9.04 5.00 18.91
C ASP A 47 9.85 5.35 17.65
N PHE A 48 9.59 4.69 16.53
CA PHE A 48 10.28 4.96 15.27
C PHE A 48 10.07 6.41 14.78
N LEU A 49 8.87 6.95 14.96
CA LEU A 49 8.54 8.32 14.56
C LEU A 49 8.86 9.36 15.64
N GLY A 50 9.25 8.93 16.84
CA GLY A 50 9.55 9.84 17.95
C GLY A 50 8.33 10.53 18.55
N LEU A 51 7.12 9.96 18.37
CA LEU A 51 5.88 10.52 18.89
C LEU A 51 5.85 10.49 20.42
N GLN A 52 5.33 11.56 21.01
CA GLN A 52 5.21 11.75 22.46
C GLN A 52 3.74 11.86 22.87
N GLN A 53 3.49 11.79 24.18
CA GLN A 53 2.16 12.08 24.71
C GLN A 53 1.71 13.49 24.28
N ASP A 54 0.42 13.64 24.03
CA ASP A 54 -0.26 14.87 23.56
C ASP A 54 0.08 15.30 22.12
N ASP A 55 0.94 14.57 21.39
CA ASP A 55 1.05 14.72 19.95
C ASP A 55 -0.26 14.36 19.25
N MET A 56 -0.46 14.81 18.03
CA MET A 56 -1.71 14.62 17.30
C MET A 56 -1.68 13.36 16.40
N ALA A 57 -2.73 12.56 16.47
CA ALA A 57 -3.04 11.50 15.49
C ALA A 57 -4.28 11.89 14.68
N PHE A 58 -4.16 11.91 13.35
CA PHE A 58 -5.25 12.25 12.44
C PHE A 58 -5.82 10.98 11.81
N LEU A 59 -7.05 10.65 12.15
CA LEU A 59 -7.80 9.50 11.65
C LEU A 59 -8.76 9.91 10.54
N CYS A 60 -8.49 9.49 9.32
CA CYS A 60 -9.32 9.71 8.14
C CYS A 60 -9.67 8.41 7.39
N MET A 61 -9.45 7.27 8.05
CA MET A 61 -9.74 5.93 7.53
C MET A 61 -10.81 5.25 8.38
N SER A 62 -11.59 4.34 7.78
CA SER A 62 -12.58 3.58 8.53
C SER A 62 -11.92 2.62 9.52
N VAL A 63 -12.46 2.58 10.74
CA VAL A 63 -12.09 1.60 11.76
C VAL A 63 -12.68 0.20 11.51
N ASP A 64 -13.40 -0.01 10.41
CA ASP A 64 -13.72 -1.36 9.93
C ASP A 64 -12.47 -2.11 9.45
N TYR A 65 -11.45 -1.37 9.01
CA TYR A 65 -10.18 -1.92 8.55
C TYR A 65 -9.08 -1.77 9.59
N ILE A 66 -8.12 -2.68 9.54
CA ILE A 66 -6.99 -2.71 10.48
C ILE A 66 -6.21 -1.40 10.54
N ALA A 67 -6.06 -0.70 9.41
CA ALA A 67 -5.33 0.56 9.35
C ALA A 67 -5.98 1.66 10.19
N GLY A 68 -7.31 1.79 10.15
CA GLY A 68 -8.06 2.72 11.00
C GLY A 68 -8.01 2.32 12.48
N LYS A 69 -8.23 1.02 12.79
CA LYS A 69 -8.09 0.50 14.17
C LYS A 69 -6.72 0.83 14.75
N MET A 70 -5.64 0.61 13.99
CA MET A 70 -4.28 0.85 14.45
C MET A 70 -3.97 2.34 14.69
N MET A 71 -4.64 3.29 14.04
CA MET A 71 -4.52 4.71 14.40
C MET A 71 -5.11 4.99 15.78
N VAL A 72 -6.25 4.40 16.11
CA VAL A 72 -6.85 4.49 17.45
C VAL A 72 -5.93 3.82 18.49
N VAL A 73 -5.40 2.62 18.20
CA VAL A 73 -4.50 1.91 19.11
C VAL A 73 -3.20 2.68 19.36
N ARG A 74 -2.65 3.37 18.34
CA ARG A 74 -1.48 4.27 18.53
C ARG A 74 -1.81 5.43 19.48
N SER A 75 -3.01 6.00 19.34
CA SER A 75 -3.46 7.08 20.24
C SER A 75 -3.60 6.58 21.67
N LEU A 76 -4.14 5.40 21.88
CA LEU A 76 -4.25 4.79 23.22
C LEU A 76 -2.89 4.45 23.81
N GLU A 77 -2.00 3.85 23.01
CA GLU A 77 -0.67 3.41 23.45
C GLU A 77 0.22 4.58 23.87
N ARG A 78 0.18 5.70 23.12
CA ARG A 78 1.09 6.83 23.35
C ARG A 78 0.41 8.03 24.01
N GLY A 79 -0.91 7.98 24.24
CA GLY A 79 -1.65 9.15 24.74
C GLY A 79 -1.72 10.29 23.72
N LEU A 80 -1.88 9.94 22.42
CA LEU A 80 -1.98 10.97 21.37
C LEU A 80 -3.41 11.55 21.35
N GLN A 81 -3.51 12.82 20.96
CA GLN A 81 -4.80 13.47 20.73
C GLN A 81 -5.36 13.02 19.38
N LEU A 82 -6.42 12.20 19.42
CA LEU A 82 -7.06 11.67 18.22
C LEU A 82 -8.01 12.70 17.61
N VAL A 83 -7.65 13.23 16.46
CA VAL A 83 -8.52 14.06 15.61
C VAL A 83 -9.10 13.18 14.51
N GLN A 84 -10.42 13.05 14.45
CA GLN A 84 -11.09 12.21 13.47
C GLN A 84 -11.93 13.01 12.48
N VAL A 85 -11.91 12.58 11.24
CA VAL A 85 -12.80 13.05 10.19
C VAL A 85 -13.48 11.84 9.51
N PRO A 86 -14.67 12.01 8.94
CA PRO A 86 -15.32 10.93 8.19
C PRO A 86 -14.40 10.42 7.07
N PRO A 87 -14.30 9.09 6.87
CA PRO A 87 -13.55 8.52 5.76
C PRO A 87 -14.08 9.05 4.42
N SER A 88 -13.19 9.62 3.63
CA SER A 88 -13.54 10.15 2.30
C SER A 88 -12.32 10.13 1.37
N GLY A 89 -12.54 10.34 0.08
CA GLY A 89 -11.46 10.53 -0.90
C GLY A 89 -10.71 11.87 -0.73
N HIS A 90 -11.30 12.86 -0.04
CA HIS A 90 -10.76 14.18 0.25
C HIS A 90 -10.77 14.47 1.75
N PRO A 91 -9.95 13.79 2.54
CA PRO A 91 -10.03 13.85 4.00
C PRO A 91 -9.57 15.20 4.59
N LEU A 92 -8.88 16.02 3.80
CA LEU A 92 -8.37 17.33 4.23
C LEU A 92 -9.24 18.50 3.76
N ARG A 93 -10.33 18.22 3.04
CA ARG A 93 -11.25 19.27 2.57
C ARG A 93 -11.94 19.97 3.75
N GLY A 94 -11.71 21.29 3.88
CA GLY A 94 -12.24 22.10 4.97
C GLY A 94 -11.61 21.85 6.34
N VAL A 95 -10.58 21.03 6.41
CA VAL A 95 -9.81 20.77 7.63
C VAL A 95 -8.69 21.78 7.78
N ILE A 96 -8.48 22.26 9.00
CA ILE A 96 -7.29 23.05 9.37
C ILE A 96 -6.48 22.19 10.32
N VAL A 97 -5.33 21.72 9.84
CA VAL A 97 -4.38 20.96 10.67
C VAL A 97 -3.71 21.93 11.64
N PRO A 98 -3.88 21.73 12.96
CA PRO A 98 -3.25 22.61 13.95
C PRO A 98 -1.73 22.47 13.90
N ARG A 99 -1.05 23.54 14.32
CA ARG A 99 0.41 23.49 14.53
C ARG A 99 0.66 22.93 15.93
N VAL A 100 1.11 21.70 15.97
CA VAL A 100 1.49 20.97 17.19
C VAL A 100 2.94 20.50 17.08
N PRO A 101 3.61 20.12 18.18
CA PRO A 101 5.02 19.68 18.14
C PRO A 101 5.24 18.53 17.17
N ALA A 102 4.39 17.51 17.20
CA ALA A 102 4.38 16.44 16.22
C ALA A 102 2.96 16.01 15.87
N SER A 103 2.79 15.48 14.67
CA SER A 103 1.50 15.00 14.18
C SER A 103 1.68 13.84 13.20
N LEU A 104 0.83 12.84 13.32
CA LEU A 104 0.79 11.66 12.47
C LEU A 104 -0.54 11.60 11.72
N ALA A 105 -0.49 11.52 10.39
CA ALA A 105 -1.60 11.09 9.57
C ALA A 105 -1.29 9.75 8.90
N ALA A 106 -2.29 8.87 8.80
CA ALA A 106 -2.19 7.68 7.98
C ALA A 106 -3.26 7.75 6.88
N MET A 107 -2.85 7.57 5.63
CA MET A 107 -3.68 7.78 4.45
C MET A 107 -3.44 6.67 3.41
N VAL A 108 -4.41 6.45 2.54
CA VAL A 108 -4.20 5.61 1.35
C VAL A 108 -3.70 6.46 0.17
N PRO A 109 -3.03 5.87 -0.85
CA PRO A 109 -2.50 6.61 -1.99
C PRO A 109 -3.53 7.51 -2.68
N LEU A 110 -4.77 7.02 -2.84
CA LEU A 110 -5.87 7.79 -3.45
C LEU A 110 -6.20 9.06 -2.67
N GLN A 111 -6.24 9.00 -1.34
CA GLN A 111 -6.49 10.17 -0.50
C GLN A 111 -5.40 11.23 -0.65
N VAL A 112 -4.14 10.78 -0.70
CA VAL A 112 -2.99 11.68 -0.91
C VAL A 112 -3.04 12.27 -2.31
N TYR A 113 -3.26 11.45 -3.35
CA TYR A 113 -3.40 11.92 -4.72
C TYR A 113 -4.48 13.02 -4.83
N ASN A 114 -5.68 12.77 -4.30
CA ASN A 114 -6.77 13.74 -4.33
C ASN A 114 -6.43 15.02 -3.56
N SER A 115 -5.77 14.91 -2.40
CA SER A 115 -5.34 16.07 -1.62
C SER A 115 -4.30 16.93 -2.34
N LEU A 116 -3.55 16.36 -3.28
CA LEU A 116 -2.60 17.12 -4.10
C LEU A 116 -3.27 17.91 -5.24
N GLN A 117 -4.53 17.60 -5.58
CA GLN A 117 -5.25 18.28 -6.67
C GLN A 117 -5.72 19.69 -6.30
N THR A 118 -5.75 20.04 -5.01
CA THR A 118 -6.13 21.37 -4.53
C THR A 118 -5.03 21.99 -3.69
N ALA A 119 -4.75 23.28 -3.90
CA ALA A 119 -3.73 23.99 -3.13
C ALA A 119 -4.01 23.97 -1.62
N ALA A 120 -5.29 24.12 -1.25
CA ALA A 120 -5.72 24.14 0.15
C ALA A 120 -5.44 22.81 0.87
N GLU A 121 -5.85 21.66 0.28
CA GLU A 121 -5.59 20.36 0.90
C GLU A 121 -4.10 20.01 0.90
N ARG A 122 -3.38 20.36 -0.19
CA ARG A 122 -1.93 20.20 -0.30
C ARG A 122 -1.20 20.94 0.83
N GLU A 123 -1.60 22.18 1.14
CA GLU A 123 -1.04 22.96 2.25
C GLU A 123 -1.29 22.24 3.59
N GLN A 124 -2.50 21.71 3.82
CA GLN A 124 -2.80 20.99 5.04
C GLN A 124 -1.99 19.69 5.15
N LEU A 125 -1.79 18.97 4.04
CA LEU A 125 -0.95 17.76 4.01
C LEU A 125 0.50 18.06 4.42
N GLN A 126 1.03 19.23 4.03
CA GLN A 126 2.38 19.67 4.39
C GLN A 126 2.55 20.09 5.85
N ARG A 127 1.44 20.28 6.58
CA ARG A 127 1.48 20.67 8.00
C ARG A 127 1.70 19.51 8.96
N PHE A 128 1.41 18.28 8.52
CA PHE A 128 1.73 17.10 9.35
C PHE A 128 3.24 16.90 9.46
N THR A 129 3.70 16.52 10.64
CA THR A 129 5.11 16.13 10.83
C THR A 129 5.39 14.81 10.10
N HIS A 130 4.47 13.84 10.23
CA HIS A 130 4.56 12.52 9.61
C HIS A 130 3.28 12.19 8.88
N VAL A 131 3.41 11.73 7.63
CA VAL A 131 2.32 11.11 6.87
C VAL A 131 2.76 9.71 6.47
N ILE A 132 2.03 8.70 6.91
CA ILE A 132 2.23 7.31 6.49
C ILE A 132 1.25 6.99 5.38
N ILE A 133 1.76 6.60 4.22
CA ILE A 133 0.97 6.14 3.09
C ILE A 133 1.02 4.62 3.07
N GLY A 134 -0.14 3.99 3.20
CA GLY A 134 -0.26 2.54 3.28
C GLY A 134 -1.45 1.98 2.52
N SER A 135 -1.67 0.69 2.66
CA SER A 135 -2.74 -0.05 1.98
C SER A 135 -2.65 -0.06 0.44
N GLY A 136 -1.55 0.36 -0.15
CA GLY A 136 -1.32 0.34 -1.60
C GLY A 136 0.07 0.83 -1.95
N ALA A 137 0.54 0.49 -3.15
CA ALA A 137 1.79 1.01 -3.69
C ALA A 137 1.62 2.49 -4.05
N ILE A 138 2.67 3.28 -3.84
CA ILE A 138 2.78 4.65 -4.32
C ILE A 138 3.31 4.57 -5.75
N ASP A 139 2.57 5.08 -6.71
CA ASP A 139 3.03 5.13 -8.09
C ASP A 139 4.15 6.17 -8.29
N ALA A 140 4.89 6.04 -9.37
CA ALA A 140 6.06 6.88 -9.64
C ALA A 140 5.70 8.37 -9.82
N GLN A 141 4.49 8.70 -10.30
CA GLN A 141 4.04 10.08 -10.46
C GLN A 141 3.75 10.72 -9.10
N LEU A 142 3.00 10.02 -8.25
CA LEU A 142 2.71 10.46 -6.89
C LEU A 142 4.00 10.58 -6.07
N GLU A 143 4.93 9.62 -6.21
CA GLU A 143 6.23 9.66 -5.54
C GLU A 143 7.04 10.90 -5.94
N ARG A 144 7.11 11.22 -7.24
CA ARG A 144 7.77 12.46 -7.71
C ARG A 144 7.15 13.72 -7.12
N GLN A 145 5.81 13.79 -7.04
CA GLN A 145 5.13 14.94 -6.44
C GLN A 145 5.40 15.11 -4.95
N LEU A 146 5.56 13.99 -4.23
CA LEU A 146 5.82 13.96 -2.79
C LEU A 146 7.30 14.15 -2.44
N SER A 147 8.23 13.89 -3.36
CA SER A 147 9.67 13.93 -3.11
C SER A 147 10.17 15.28 -2.57
N SER A 148 9.55 16.39 -3.00
CA SER A 148 9.88 17.76 -2.58
C SER A 148 9.14 18.24 -1.34
N PHE A 149 8.33 17.39 -0.70
CA PHE A 149 7.57 17.78 0.49
C PHE A 149 8.51 18.06 1.68
N PRO A 150 8.24 19.13 2.46
CA PRO A 150 9.11 19.53 3.58
C PRO A 150 8.98 18.57 4.76
N ASN A 151 7.83 17.96 4.92
CA ASN A 151 7.51 17.05 6.03
C ASN A 151 7.86 15.58 5.71
N ALA A 152 7.78 14.73 6.73
CA ALA A 152 8.13 13.34 6.62
C ALA A 152 7.01 12.51 5.98
N ILE A 153 7.12 12.23 4.69
CA ILE A 153 6.24 11.28 4.00
C ILE A 153 6.89 9.90 3.99
N TRP A 154 6.13 8.90 4.44
CA TRP A 154 6.56 7.51 4.55
C TRP A 154 5.69 6.61 3.70
N SER A 155 6.28 5.69 2.98
CA SER A 155 5.58 4.53 2.43
C SER A 155 5.72 3.38 3.42
N SER A 156 4.62 2.69 3.72
CA SER A 156 4.60 1.59 4.66
C SER A 156 4.50 0.24 3.95
N TYR A 157 5.20 -0.75 4.49
CA TYR A 157 5.08 -2.15 4.10
C TYR A 157 4.57 -2.97 5.27
N GLY A 158 3.52 -3.74 5.04
CA GLY A 158 2.88 -4.62 6.00
C GLY A 158 1.54 -5.13 5.48
N MET A 159 0.92 -5.97 6.26
CA MET A 159 -0.34 -6.63 5.92
C MET A 159 -1.19 -6.85 7.18
N THR A 160 -2.39 -7.41 7.03
CA THR A 160 -3.27 -7.67 8.18
C THR A 160 -2.63 -8.64 9.15
N GLU A 161 -1.89 -9.62 8.64
CA GLU A 161 -1.18 -10.65 9.39
C GLU A 161 -0.06 -10.08 10.28
N THR A 162 0.48 -8.91 9.91
CA THR A 162 1.41 -8.14 10.73
C THR A 162 0.74 -7.01 11.52
N LEU A 163 -0.61 -6.98 11.55
CA LEU A 163 -1.46 -5.97 12.19
C LEU A 163 -1.36 -4.58 11.58
N SER A 164 -0.18 -4.18 11.19
CA SER A 164 0.16 -2.90 10.58
C SER A 164 1.44 -3.07 9.77
N HIS A 165 2.13 -1.97 9.51
CA HIS A 165 3.42 -2.01 8.86
C HIS A 165 4.51 -2.58 9.77
N VAL A 166 5.42 -3.31 9.17
CA VAL A 166 6.66 -3.83 9.79
C VAL A 166 7.90 -3.14 9.25
N ALA A 167 7.74 -2.36 8.17
CA ALA A 167 8.83 -1.57 7.60
C ALA A 167 8.31 -0.26 7.03
N LEU A 168 9.18 0.75 7.01
CA LEU A 168 8.92 2.07 6.45
C LEU A 168 10.06 2.50 5.54
N ARG A 169 9.72 3.20 4.45
CA ARG A 169 10.68 3.94 3.63
C ARG A 169 10.29 5.41 3.52
N ARG A 170 11.29 6.28 3.55
CA ARG A 170 11.09 7.69 3.34
C ARG A 170 10.81 7.98 1.87
N VAL A 171 9.77 8.78 1.58
CA VAL A 171 9.40 9.20 0.22
C VAL A 171 9.88 10.62 -0.07
N SER A 172 9.91 11.48 0.95
CA SER A 172 10.20 12.91 0.82
C SER A 172 11.56 13.32 1.37
N GLY A 173 12.11 14.41 0.81
CA GLY A 173 13.33 15.04 1.27
C GLY A 173 14.61 14.27 0.98
N PRO A 174 15.76 14.69 1.55
CA PRO A 174 17.07 14.12 1.23
C PRO A 174 17.28 12.68 1.67
N CYS A 175 16.43 12.18 2.58
CA CYS A 175 16.46 10.79 3.04
C CYS A 175 15.51 9.89 2.23
N ALA A 176 14.96 10.37 1.11
CA ALA A 176 14.10 9.57 0.25
C ALA A 176 14.84 8.32 -0.25
N SER A 177 14.14 7.18 -0.21
CA SER A 177 14.72 5.88 -0.58
C SER A 177 13.65 4.98 -1.18
N LEU A 178 14.06 4.11 -2.09
CA LEU A 178 13.23 3.00 -2.58
C LEU A 178 13.28 1.77 -1.66
N TRP A 179 14.14 1.79 -0.66
CA TRP A 179 14.38 0.68 0.25
C TRP A 179 13.60 0.85 1.54
N TYR A 180 12.81 -0.15 1.88
CA TYR A 180 12.13 -0.26 3.15
C TYR A 180 13.11 -0.67 4.23
N ARG A 181 13.07 0.02 5.35
CA ARG A 181 13.82 -0.33 6.57
C ARG A 181 12.86 -1.04 7.52
N PRO A 182 13.14 -2.27 7.94
CA PRO A 182 12.39 -2.95 8.98
C PRO A 182 12.36 -2.12 10.28
N LEU A 183 11.24 -2.17 10.98
CA LEU A 183 11.13 -1.60 12.32
C LEU A 183 11.98 -2.40 13.32
N PRO A 184 12.38 -1.81 14.46
CA PRO A 184 13.13 -2.52 15.49
C PRO A 184 12.43 -3.82 15.92
N GLY A 185 13.20 -4.92 15.98
CA GLY A 185 12.69 -6.25 16.32
C GLY A 185 12.02 -7.00 15.16
N VAL A 186 12.09 -6.46 13.95
CA VAL A 186 11.69 -7.14 12.71
C VAL A 186 12.93 -7.51 11.91
N SER A 187 13.01 -8.75 11.47
CA SER A 187 13.99 -9.21 10.48
C SER A 187 13.30 -9.77 9.25
N VAL A 188 14.00 -9.73 8.13
CA VAL A 188 13.49 -10.23 6.85
C VAL A 188 14.55 -11.09 6.16
N SER A 189 14.07 -12.07 5.41
CA SER A 189 14.88 -12.92 4.54
C SER A 189 14.12 -13.19 3.24
N LEU A 190 14.74 -13.89 2.30
CA LEU A 190 14.09 -14.35 1.08
C LEU A 190 13.97 -15.88 1.11
N ASP A 191 12.89 -16.41 0.57
CA ASP A 191 12.75 -17.84 0.29
C ASP A 191 13.37 -18.22 -1.06
N ASP A 192 13.25 -19.50 -1.45
CA ASP A 192 13.84 -20.03 -2.69
C ASP A 192 13.22 -19.43 -3.97
N ASP A 193 12.07 -18.76 -3.86
CA ASP A 193 11.38 -18.05 -4.94
C ASP A 193 11.61 -16.52 -4.92
N ASP A 194 12.60 -16.04 -4.16
CA ASP A 194 12.87 -14.63 -3.88
C ASP A 194 11.70 -13.89 -3.23
N CYS A 195 10.77 -14.61 -2.59
CA CYS A 195 9.68 -13.99 -1.84
C CYS A 195 10.13 -13.61 -0.44
N LEU A 196 9.64 -12.47 0.02
CA LEU A 196 9.97 -11.94 1.34
C LEU A 196 9.39 -12.82 2.45
N VAL A 197 10.23 -13.21 3.38
CA VAL A 197 9.86 -13.89 4.64
C VAL A 197 10.08 -12.90 5.77
N ILE A 198 9.07 -12.72 6.62
CA ILE A 198 9.08 -11.76 7.73
C ILE A 198 9.14 -12.52 9.04
N ASP A 199 10.09 -12.15 9.88
CA ASP A 199 10.15 -12.52 11.29
C ASP A 199 9.86 -11.28 12.14
N ALA A 200 8.70 -11.26 12.79
CA ALA A 200 8.21 -10.13 13.57
C ALA A 200 7.52 -10.62 14.85
N PRO A 201 8.26 -11.24 15.80
CA PRO A 201 7.70 -11.97 16.94
C PRO A 201 6.87 -11.11 17.91
N ALA A 202 7.00 -9.79 17.83
CA ALA A 202 6.17 -8.87 18.60
C ALA A 202 4.71 -8.85 18.12
N VAL A 203 4.44 -9.18 16.85
CA VAL A 203 3.15 -9.00 16.19
C VAL A 203 2.62 -10.23 15.47
N HIS A 204 3.47 -11.21 15.18
CA HIS A 204 3.12 -12.46 14.51
C HIS A 204 3.92 -13.63 15.11
N ASP A 205 3.25 -14.75 15.32
CA ASP A 205 3.91 -15.95 15.85
C ASP A 205 4.51 -16.77 14.70
N GLY A 206 5.84 -16.96 14.72
CA GLY A 206 6.59 -17.67 13.68
C GLY A 206 6.90 -16.82 12.45
N LEU A 207 7.47 -17.49 11.43
CA LEU A 207 7.84 -16.84 10.16
C LEU A 207 6.60 -16.65 9.28
N LEU A 208 6.47 -15.46 8.71
CA LEU A 208 5.42 -15.14 7.75
C LEU A 208 5.97 -15.16 6.33
N HIS A 209 5.64 -16.20 5.58
CA HIS A 209 5.96 -16.31 4.16
C HIS A 209 4.99 -15.49 3.34
N THR A 210 5.52 -14.53 2.58
CA THR A 210 4.71 -13.68 1.71
C THR A 210 4.75 -14.17 0.26
N HIS A 211 3.93 -13.57 -0.60
CA HIS A 211 4.04 -13.73 -2.05
C HIS A 211 4.71 -12.50 -2.69
N ASP A 212 5.32 -11.63 -1.91
CA ASP A 212 5.94 -10.40 -2.40
C ASP A 212 7.40 -10.67 -2.77
N ILE A 213 7.71 -10.65 -4.06
CA ILE A 213 9.08 -10.81 -4.56
C ILE A 213 9.87 -9.55 -4.20
N ALA A 214 11.06 -9.75 -3.63
CA ALA A 214 11.87 -8.67 -3.11
C ALA A 214 13.35 -8.82 -3.44
N THR A 215 14.10 -7.74 -3.26
CA THR A 215 15.56 -7.78 -3.13
C THR A 215 15.94 -7.30 -1.74
N LEU A 216 16.98 -7.90 -1.18
CA LEU A 216 17.48 -7.64 0.17
C LEU A 216 18.89 -7.09 0.10
N ARG A 217 19.20 -6.09 0.94
CA ARG A 217 20.53 -5.54 1.14
C ARG A 217 21.18 -6.13 2.40
N GLU A 218 22.50 -6.04 2.48
CA GLU A 218 23.27 -6.50 3.64
C GLU A 218 22.85 -5.81 4.96
N ASP A 219 22.36 -4.57 4.88
CA ASP A 219 21.86 -3.81 6.04
C ASP A 219 20.41 -4.21 6.47
N GLY A 220 19.85 -5.25 5.85
CA GLY A 220 18.48 -5.72 6.11
C GLY A 220 17.38 -4.88 5.46
N CYS A 221 17.73 -3.80 4.74
CA CYS A 221 16.76 -3.06 3.95
C CYS A 221 16.34 -3.84 2.70
N PHE A 222 15.08 -3.74 2.32
CA PHE A 222 14.53 -4.49 1.18
C PHE A 222 13.72 -3.60 0.24
N ARG A 223 13.54 -4.07 -0.98
CA ARG A 223 12.69 -3.43 -1.99
C ARG A 223 11.76 -4.48 -2.58
N ILE A 224 10.46 -4.16 -2.65
CA ILE A 224 9.45 -5.00 -3.31
C ILE A 224 9.54 -4.77 -4.82
N LEU A 225 9.58 -5.85 -5.58
CA LEU A 225 9.63 -5.86 -7.04
C LEU A 225 8.26 -6.15 -7.66
N GLY A 226 7.43 -6.94 -6.96
CA GLY A 226 6.11 -7.34 -7.42
C GLY A 226 5.59 -8.52 -6.61
N ARG A 227 4.54 -9.17 -7.11
CA ARG A 227 3.98 -10.36 -6.46
C ARG A 227 4.19 -11.60 -7.31
N ARG A 228 4.50 -12.72 -6.67
CA ARG A 228 4.61 -14.03 -7.32
C ARG A 228 3.33 -14.41 -8.08
N ASP A 229 2.16 -14.07 -7.54
CA ASP A 229 0.86 -14.33 -8.17
C ASP A 229 0.69 -13.59 -9.52
N ASN A 230 1.39 -12.46 -9.70
CA ASN A 230 1.34 -11.62 -10.88
C ASN A 230 2.50 -11.85 -11.86
N VAL A 231 3.33 -12.87 -11.61
CA VAL A 231 4.36 -13.29 -12.57
C VAL A 231 3.68 -13.86 -13.82
N ILE A 232 4.17 -13.45 -14.98
CA ILE A 232 3.74 -13.91 -16.30
C ILE A 232 4.86 -14.77 -16.88
N CYS A 233 4.59 -16.05 -17.13
CA CYS A 233 5.57 -16.97 -17.71
C CYS A 233 5.39 -17.07 -19.23
N SER A 234 6.00 -16.14 -19.98
CA SER A 234 5.84 -16.05 -21.42
C SER A 234 7.07 -16.60 -22.16
N GLY A 235 6.89 -17.67 -22.90
CA GLY A 235 7.96 -18.29 -23.70
C GLY A 235 9.18 -18.71 -22.85
N GLY A 236 8.98 -19.12 -21.60
CA GLY A 236 10.03 -19.50 -20.65
C GLY A 236 10.67 -18.31 -19.90
N VAL A 237 10.25 -17.08 -20.17
CA VAL A 237 10.72 -15.88 -19.47
C VAL A 237 9.72 -15.50 -18.38
N LYS A 238 10.19 -15.32 -17.13
CA LYS A 238 9.40 -14.82 -16.02
C LYS A 238 9.37 -13.29 -16.07
N LEU A 239 8.20 -12.70 -16.21
CA LEU A 239 7.97 -11.26 -16.28
C LEU A 239 7.16 -10.81 -15.07
N GLN A 240 7.52 -9.65 -14.50
CA GLN A 240 6.75 -9.02 -13.42
C GLN A 240 5.75 -8.04 -14.03
N ALA A 241 4.44 -8.25 -13.81
CA ALA A 241 3.41 -7.34 -14.28
C ALA A 241 3.63 -5.93 -13.76
N GLU A 242 3.99 -5.79 -12.48
CA GLU A 242 4.26 -4.50 -11.84
C GLU A 242 5.45 -3.77 -12.44
N ALA A 243 6.48 -4.49 -12.89
CA ALA A 243 7.63 -3.88 -13.55
C ALA A 243 7.25 -3.29 -14.92
N ILE A 244 6.40 -3.98 -15.67
CA ILE A 244 5.87 -3.49 -16.95
C ILE A 244 4.99 -2.26 -16.71
N GLU A 245 4.09 -2.31 -15.70
CA GLU A 245 3.25 -1.18 -15.31
C GLU A 245 4.09 0.04 -14.92
N GLN A 246 5.10 -0.15 -14.08
CA GLN A 246 5.98 0.92 -13.63
C GLN A 246 6.72 1.57 -14.81
N HIS A 247 7.15 0.78 -15.79
CA HIS A 247 7.83 1.29 -16.97
C HIS A 247 6.91 2.13 -17.86
N LEU A 248 5.68 1.67 -18.08
CA LEU A 248 4.70 2.35 -18.94
C LEU A 248 4.05 3.58 -18.30
N GLN A 249 4.10 3.70 -16.98
CA GLN A 249 3.38 4.74 -16.22
C GLN A 249 3.79 6.18 -16.59
N SER A 250 5.00 6.38 -17.13
CA SER A 250 5.48 7.68 -17.59
C SER A 250 5.05 8.02 -19.03
N TRP A 251 4.39 7.08 -19.73
CA TRP A 251 4.09 7.15 -21.14
C TRP A 251 2.60 7.04 -21.47
N LEU A 252 1.81 6.50 -20.53
CA LEU A 252 0.38 6.34 -20.66
C LEU A 252 -0.33 7.16 -19.58
N ASP A 253 -1.16 8.12 -20.00
CA ASP A 253 -1.93 8.99 -19.09
C ASP A 253 -3.21 8.29 -18.59
N ALA A 254 -3.82 7.46 -19.44
CA ALA A 254 -5.03 6.75 -19.08
C ALA A 254 -4.73 5.60 -18.10
N PRO A 255 -5.61 5.32 -17.14
CA PRO A 255 -5.47 4.17 -16.25
C PRO A 255 -5.32 2.88 -17.03
N PHE A 256 -4.34 2.07 -16.64
CA PHE A 256 -4.10 0.75 -17.21
C PHE A 256 -3.61 -0.24 -16.16
N ALA A 257 -3.69 -1.52 -16.49
CA ALA A 257 -3.12 -2.60 -15.70
C ALA A 257 -2.61 -3.71 -16.60
N ILE A 258 -1.55 -4.38 -16.16
CA ILE A 258 -0.99 -5.56 -16.82
C ILE A 258 -1.50 -6.81 -16.11
N THR A 259 -1.90 -7.79 -16.92
CA THR A 259 -2.27 -9.13 -16.47
C THR A 259 -1.78 -10.16 -17.47
N LYS A 260 -2.21 -11.39 -17.32
CA LYS A 260 -1.83 -12.52 -18.17
C LYS A 260 -3.04 -13.26 -18.70
N ARG A 261 -2.83 -14.02 -19.76
CA ARG A 261 -3.77 -14.99 -20.31
C ARG A 261 -3.00 -16.22 -20.78
N ALA A 262 -3.60 -17.39 -20.64
CA ALA A 262 -3.05 -18.62 -21.19
C ALA A 262 -2.91 -18.53 -22.73
N ASP A 263 -1.81 -19.06 -23.26
CA ASP A 263 -1.50 -19.09 -24.69
C ASP A 263 -0.85 -20.44 -25.06
N GLU A 264 -1.33 -21.07 -26.12
CA GLU A 264 -0.86 -22.40 -26.53
C GLU A 264 0.63 -22.41 -26.91
N LYS A 265 1.16 -21.33 -27.46
CA LYS A 265 2.52 -21.24 -27.95
C LYS A 265 3.51 -20.78 -26.88
N PHE A 266 3.10 -19.81 -26.06
CA PHE A 266 3.98 -19.15 -25.10
C PHE A 266 3.77 -19.58 -23.65
N GLY A 267 2.72 -20.42 -23.38
CA GLY A 267 2.26 -20.75 -22.03
C GLY A 267 1.37 -19.65 -21.49
N GLU A 268 1.92 -18.47 -21.27
CA GLU A 268 1.18 -17.26 -20.92
C GLU A 268 1.64 -16.09 -21.81
N VAL A 269 0.75 -15.12 -22.03
CA VAL A 269 1.03 -13.86 -22.73
C VAL A 269 0.67 -12.66 -21.88
N VAL A 270 1.39 -11.57 -22.10
CA VAL A 270 1.11 -10.28 -21.45
C VAL A 270 -0.16 -9.68 -22.04
N VAL A 271 -1.08 -9.26 -21.17
CA VAL A 271 -2.33 -8.57 -21.52
C VAL A 271 -2.31 -7.19 -20.88
N LEU A 272 -2.58 -6.15 -21.67
CA LEU A 272 -2.77 -4.78 -21.18
C LEU A 272 -4.26 -4.45 -21.22
N ILE A 273 -4.82 -4.08 -20.06
CA ILE A 273 -6.20 -3.61 -19.91
C ILE A 273 -6.15 -2.11 -19.60
N THR A 274 -6.90 -1.29 -20.33
CA THR A 274 -6.84 0.17 -20.20
C THR A 274 -8.19 0.84 -20.41
N THR A 275 -8.34 2.04 -19.87
CA THR A 275 -9.48 2.93 -20.15
C THR A 275 -9.23 3.88 -21.33
N ALA A 276 -8.03 3.83 -21.94
CA ALA A 276 -7.72 4.61 -23.13
C ALA A 276 -8.66 4.24 -24.29
N THR A 277 -9.19 5.25 -24.98
CA THR A 277 -10.06 5.06 -26.16
C THR A 277 -9.27 4.78 -27.43
N ASP A 278 -8.03 5.26 -27.51
CA ASP A 278 -7.12 5.04 -28.63
C ASP A 278 -6.14 3.89 -28.32
N LEU A 279 -6.57 2.64 -28.64
CA LEU A 279 -5.74 1.46 -28.44
C LEU A 279 -4.52 1.43 -29.40
N GLU A 280 -4.61 2.05 -30.58
CA GLU A 280 -3.49 2.06 -31.52
C GLU A 280 -2.33 2.94 -30.98
N MET A 281 -2.67 4.06 -30.36
CA MET A 281 -1.67 4.88 -29.65
C MET A 281 -1.04 4.08 -28.49
N VAL A 282 -1.84 3.38 -27.69
CA VAL A 282 -1.32 2.54 -26.58
C VAL A 282 -0.37 1.46 -27.10
N LYS A 283 -0.73 0.77 -28.19
CA LYS A 283 0.14 -0.23 -28.85
C LYS A 283 1.45 0.37 -29.31
N ALA A 284 1.40 1.53 -29.99
CA ALA A 284 2.58 2.21 -30.47
C ALA A 284 3.54 2.59 -29.33
N VAL A 285 2.99 3.08 -28.20
CA VAL A 285 3.78 3.37 -26.98
C VAL A 285 4.43 2.08 -26.44
N CYS A 286 3.67 0.99 -26.32
CA CYS A 286 4.22 -0.28 -25.82
C CYS A 286 5.35 -0.81 -26.72
N VAL A 287 5.20 -0.72 -28.04
CA VAL A 287 6.24 -1.16 -28.98
C VAL A 287 7.50 -0.28 -28.86
N ALA A 288 7.34 1.04 -28.70
CA ALA A 288 8.44 1.97 -28.61
C ALA A 288 9.20 1.92 -27.28
N GLN A 289 8.49 1.65 -26.19
CA GLN A 289 9.05 1.78 -24.84
C GLN A 289 9.42 0.45 -24.17
N LEU A 290 8.78 -0.67 -24.55
CA LEU A 290 8.99 -1.95 -23.90
C LEU A 290 9.97 -2.84 -24.66
N PRO A 291 10.83 -3.58 -23.95
CA PRO A 291 11.57 -4.69 -24.54
C PRO A 291 10.62 -5.70 -25.20
N LYS A 292 11.07 -6.37 -26.24
CA LYS A 292 10.24 -7.27 -27.06
C LYS A 292 9.41 -8.28 -26.27
N TYR A 293 9.98 -8.89 -25.24
CA TYR A 293 9.30 -9.89 -24.41
C TYR A 293 8.29 -9.29 -23.41
N TRP A 294 8.37 -7.99 -23.15
CA TRP A 294 7.45 -7.29 -22.26
C TRP A 294 6.22 -6.74 -22.97
N GLN A 295 6.27 -6.70 -24.31
CA GLN A 295 5.20 -6.13 -25.11
C GLN A 295 3.91 -6.95 -24.97
N PRO A 296 2.76 -6.31 -24.68
CA PRO A 296 1.50 -6.99 -24.60
C PRO A 296 1.12 -7.62 -25.95
N HIS A 297 0.65 -8.85 -25.91
CA HIS A 297 0.07 -9.54 -27.07
C HIS A 297 -1.42 -9.22 -27.25
N VAL A 298 -2.09 -8.86 -26.15
CA VAL A 298 -3.51 -8.56 -26.12
C VAL A 298 -3.72 -7.21 -25.46
N PHE A 299 -4.62 -6.41 -26.04
CA PHE A 299 -5.04 -5.10 -25.55
C PHE A 299 -6.55 -5.10 -25.37
N ILE A 300 -7.01 -4.76 -24.18
CA ILE A 300 -8.44 -4.75 -23.83
C ILE A 300 -8.82 -3.36 -23.35
N GLN A 301 -9.83 -2.78 -23.98
CA GLN A 301 -10.43 -1.54 -23.53
C GLN A 301 -11.57 -1.82 -22.57
N VAL A 302 -11.64 -1.04 -21.49
CA VAL A 302 -12.73 -1.09 -20.49
C VAL A 302 -13.15 0.34 -20.13
N ASP A 303 -14.38 0.51 -19.67
CA ASP A 303 -14.85 1.82 -19.18
C ASP A 303 -14.17 2.23 -17.88
N ALA A 304 -13.87 1.27 -17.01
CA ALA A 304 -13.15 1.47 -15.75
C ALA A 304 -12.36 0.22 -15.37
N LEU A 305 -11.18 0.41 -14.76
CA LEU A 305 -10.44 -0.70 -14.18
C LEU A 305 -11.19 -1.24 -12.94
N PRO A 306 -11.28 -2.56 -12.76
CA PRO A 306 -11.87 -3.13 -11.56
C PRO A 306 -11.00 -2.82 -10.34
N LEU A 307 -11.62 -2.24 -9.31
CA LEU A 307 -10.95 -1.89 -8.05
C LEU A 307 -11.57 -2.66 -6.88
N THR A 308 -10.75 -2.92 -5.87
CA THR A 308 -11.21 -3.44 -4.57
C THR A 308 -11.91 -2.32 -3.77
N ALA A 309 -12.59 -2.67 -2.68
CA ALA A 309 -13.19 -1.70 -1.76
C ALA A 309 -12.17 -0.71 -1.15
N THR A 310 -10.89 -1.07 -1.17
CA THR A 310 -9.78 -0.22 -0.70
C THR A 310 -9.11 0.58 -1.82
N GLY A 311 -9.67 0.58 -3.04
CA GLY A 311 -9.16 1.33 -4.19
C GLY A 311 -7.95 0.71 -4.90
N LYS A 312 -7.60 -0.54 -4.60
CA LYS A 312 -6.54 -1.27 -5.32
C LYS A 312 -7.08 -1.95 -6.57
N VAL A 313 -6.24 -2.13 -7.56
CA VAL A 313 -6.59 -2.94 -8.74
C VAL A 313 -6.94 -4.37 -8.32
N ALA A 314 -8.13 -4.84 -8.70
CA ALA A 314 -8.65 -6.17 -8.38
C ALA A 314 -8.08 -7.20 -9.37
N ARG A 315 -6.90 -7.75 -9.07
CA ARG A 315 -6.12 -8.63 -9.98
C ARG A 315 -6.92 -9.83 -10.49
N ASN A 316 -7.73 -10.47 -9.65
CA ASN A 316 -8.55 -11.60 -10.08
C ASN A 316 -9.63 -11.18 -11.10
N ALA A 317 -10.19 -9.99 -10.96
CA ALA A 317 -11.14 -9.47 -11.94
C ALA A 317 -10.45 -9.14 -13.28
N LEU A 318 -9.19 -8.65 -13.25
CA LEU A 318 -8.40 -8.46 -14.47
C LEU A 318 -8.13 -9.79 -15.19
N LEU A 319 -7.73 -10.84 -14.45
CA LEU A 319 -7.55 -12.19 -15.03
C LEU A 319 -8.83 -12.67 -15.70
N SER A 320 -9.97 -12.56 -15.01
CA SER A 320 -11.26 -12.96 -15.57
C SER A 320 -11.68 -12.14 -16.80
N LEU A 321 -11.26 -10.87 -16.89
CA LEU A 321 -11.48 -10.07 -18.11
C LEU A 321 -10.59 -10.54 -19.26
N ALA A 322 -9.32 -10.87 -18.97
CA ALA A 322 -8.36 -11.31 -19.97
C ALA A 322 -8.71 -12.69 -20.57
N GLU A 323 -9.37 -13.57 -19.80
CA GLU A 323 -9.79 -14.90 -20.23
C GLU A 323 -11.03 -14.89 -21.13
N LYS A 324 -11.83 -13.81 -21.11
CA LYS A 324 -13.07 -13.69 -21.89
C LYS A 324 -12.86 -13.22 -23.33
N VAL A 325 -11.71 -12.71 -23.65
CA VAL A 325 -11.31 -12.17 -24.95
C VAL A 325 -10.28 -13.08 -25.61
#